data_2cd62b12b9b067388f07c928c0a31729
#
_entry.id   2cd62b12b9b067388f07c928c0a31729
#
_cell.length_a   1.000
_cell.length_b   1.000
_cell.length_c   1.000
_cell.angle_alpha   90.00
_cell.angle_beta   90.00
_cell.angle_gamma   90.00
#
_symmetry.space_group_name_H-M   'P 1'
#
loop_
_entity.id
_entity.type
_entity.pdbx_description
1 polymer ?
#
loop_
_entity_poly.entity_id
_entity_poly.type
_entity_poly.pdbx_seq_one_letter_code
_entity_poly.pdbx_strand_id
1 'polypeptide(L)'
;MIHKHSDSVFWFDLMPRGEKKFISVYMIVDEKVALIETGPASSNSNLLEGIEAMGLSLGDINYVIPTHIHLDHFGGGGHIMDLCQNAKAVVHPKAYTHVSAVERWWEGSRDFLGGIAELYGKPRPISESRLISADDGYTLSLGQSSLSALHTPGHAPHHITWIYGDEAFVGDSAGLWYSNLNVSFPVTPGYYRHDLALDSIDRMSSLDLKFLHYTHFGPRLAEGALDQVKSEFEFWMGTVTEGYEKALSSEEIVEILFGARSGLEQTDMSHGIHQTATHLGSVEGMLNWLRRKDA
;
A
#
# COMPACT_ATOMS: atom_id res chain seq x y z
N MET A 1 13.88 -13.96 3.53
CA MET A 1 13.76 -15.12 2.57
C MET A 1 13.11 -14.59 1.30
N ILE A 2 13.71 -14.88 0.13
CA ILE A 2 13.15 -14.49 -1.17
C ILE A 2 12.15 -15.56 -1.62
N HIS A 3 11.00 -15.11 -2.10
CA HIS A 3 9.95 -15.96 -2.68
C HIS A 3 9.88 -15.70 -4.18
N LYS A 4 9.96 -16.76 -4.98
CA LYS A 4 9.71 -16.68 -6.41
C LYS A 4 8.22 -16.91 -6.65
N HIS A 5 7.53 -15.91 -7.23
CA HIS A 5 6.13 -16.03 -7.62
C HIS A 5 6.01 -16.56 -9.06
N SER A 6 6.75 -15.95 -9.99
CA SER A 6 6.86 -16.39 -11.40
C SER A 6 8.32 -16.33 -11.85
N ASP A 7 8.57 -16.52 -13.16
CA ASP A 7 9.94 -16.40 -13.68
C ASP A 7 10.48 -14.97 -13.61
N SER A 8 9.60 -13.97 -13.60
CA SER A 8 9.95 -12.56 -13.56
C SER A 8 9.58 -11.86 -12.25
N VAL A 9 8.60 -12.37 -11.47
CA VAL A 9 8.11 -11.72 -10.25
C VAL A 9 8.65 -12.42 -9.01
N PHE A 10 9.30 -11.64 -8.16
CA PHE A 10 9.84 -12.07 -6.87
C PHE A 10 9.34 -11.15 -5.76
N TRP A 11 9.31 -11.65 -4.54
CA TRP A 11 8.95 -10.83 -3.39
C TRP A 11 9.61 -11.32 -2.11
N PHE A 12 9.66 -10.44 -1.12
CA PHE A 12 10.14 -10.78 0.22
C PHE A 12 9.46 -9.94 1.29
N ASP A 13 9.43 -10.49 2.49
CA ASP A 13 8.99 -9.77 3.69
C ASP A 13 10.09 -8.81 4.13
N LEU A 14 9.79 -7.52 4.11
CA LEU A 14 10.74 -6.47 4.51
C LEU A 14 11.05 -6.49 6.01
N MET A 15 10.13 -7.02 6.82
CA MET A 15 10.24 -7.12 8.28
C MET A 15 10.67 -5.81 8.95
N PRO A 16 9.96 -4.70 8.76
CA PRO A 16 10.31 -3.45 9.42
C PRO A 16 10.34 -3.64 10.94
N ARG A 17 11.48 -3.25 11.59
CA ARG A 17 11.71 -3.44 13.03
C ARG A 17 11.64 -4.91 13.50
N GLY A 18 11.82 -5.86 12.59
CA GLY A 18 11.72 -7.30 12.86
C GLY A 18 10.29 -7.85 12.83
N GLU A 19 9.29 -7.02 12.53
CA GLU A 19 7.89 -7.46 12.41
C GLU A 19 7.67 -8.21 11.12
N LYS A 20 7.30 -9.47 11.24
CA LYS A 20 7.04 -10.36 10.11
C LYS A 20 5.64 -10.15 9.56
N LYS A 21 5.50 -10.41 8.26
CA LYS A 21 4.22 -10.35 7.54
C LYS A 21 3.54 -8.97 7.63
N PHE A 22 4.36 -7.91 7.60
CA PHE A 22 3.85 -6.56 7.63
C PHE A 22 3.97 -5.89 6.26
N ILE A 23 5.17 -5.90 5.62
CA ILE A 23 5.37 -5.26 4.31
C ILE A 23 6.03 -6.24 3.36
N SER A 24 5.36 -6.53 2.26
CA SER A 24 5.90 -7.24 1.12
C SER A 24 6.47 -6.25 0.11
N VAL A 25 7.71 -6.45 -0.27
CA VAL A 25 8.39 -5.74 -1.35
C VAL A 25 8.46 -6.67 -2.55
N TYR A 26 8.18 -6.14 -3.74
CA TYR A 26 8.20 -6.92 -4.97
C TYR A 26 9.28 -6.45 -5.92
N MET A 27 9.78 -7.38 -6.72
CA MET A 27 10.72 -7.08 -7.80
C MET A 27 10.27 -7.78 -9.07
N ILE A 28 10.25 -7.02 -10.16
CA ILE A 28 10.05 -7.56 -11.51
C ILE A 28 11.40 -7.51 -12.19
N VAL A 29 11.87 -8.68 -12.62
CA VAL A 29 13.16 -8.85 -13.30
C VAL A 29 12.90 -9.19 -14.75
N ASP A 30 13.21 -8.26 -15.63
CA ASP A 30 13.17 -8.35 -17.08
C ASP A 30 14.46 -7.73 -17.64
N GLU A 31 14.52 -7.21 -18.87
CA GLU A 31 15.64 -6.42 -19.37
C GLU A 31 15.92 -5.19 -18.48
N LYS A 32 14.87 -4.69 -17.82
CA LYS A 32 14.94 -3.69 -16.78
C LYS A 32 14.31 -4.23 -15.50
N VAL A 33 14.93 -3.88 -14.38
CA VAL A 33 14.46 -4.30 -13.06
C VAL A 33 13.63 -3.18 -12.41
N ALA A 34 12.41 -3.54 -12.00
CA ALA A 34 11.53 -2.67 -11.26
C ALA A 34 11.39 -3.16 -9.80
N LEU A 35 11.66 -2.26 -8.85
CA LEU A 35 11.41 -2.43 -7.43
C LEU A 35 10.07 -1.79 -7.10
N ILE A 36 9.10 -2.57 -6.63
CA ILE A 36 7.77 -2.10 -6.23
C ILE A 36 7.70 -2.10 -4.70
N GLU A 37 7.40 -0.96 -4.12
CA GLU A 37 7.50 -0.59 -2.72
C GLU A 37 8.94 -0.52 -2.20
N THR A 38 9.14 0.27 -1.16
CA THR A 38 10.44 0.40 -0.48
C THR A 38 10.32 0.20 1.02
N GLY A 39 9.10 0.26 1.53
CA GLY A 39 8.87 0.32 2.96
C GLY A 39 9.29 1.67 3.58
N PRO A 40 9.30 1.76 4.91
CA PRO A 40 9.73 2.94 5.64
C PRO A 40 11.24 3.14 5.57
N ALA A 41 11.71 4.36 5.75
CA ALA A 41 13.13 4.72 5.74
C ALA A 41 13.95 3.92 6.77
N SER A 42 13.35 3.58 7.91
CA SER A 42 14.00 2.76 8.95
C SER A 42 14.30 1.32 8.53
N SER A 43 13.73 0.84 7.42
CA SER A 43 13.90 -0.53 6.92
C SER A 43 14.86 -0.64 5.72
N ASN A 44 15.58 0.43 5.39
CA ASN A 44 16.48 0.43 4.23
C ASN A 44 17.55 -0.67 4.29
N SER A 45 18.08 -1.02 5.47
CA SER A 45 19.03 -2.14 5.60
C SER A 45 18.41 -3.47 5.14
N ASN A 46 17.19 -3.75 5.58
CA ASN A 46 16.47 -4.98 5.21
C ASN A 46 16.16 -5.00 3.71
N LEU A 47 15.84 -3.83 3.13
CA LEU A 47 15.62 -3.70 1.69
C LEU A 47 16.89 -4.04 0.90
N LEU A 48 18.04 -3.52 1.32
CA LEU A 48 19.33 -3.79 0.70
C LEU A 48 19.69 -5.28 0.80
N GLU A 49 19.53 -5.88 1.98
CA GLU A 49 19.74 -7.32 2.19
C GLU A 49 18.81 -8.17 1.28
N GLY A 50 17.55 -7.75 1.09
CA GLY A 50 16.62 -8.42 0.19
C GLY A 50 17.05 -8.36 -1.27
N ILE A 51 17.51 -7.19 -1.75
CA ILE A 51 18.04 -7.00 -3.11
C ILE A 51 19.29 -7.86 -3.34
N GLU A 52 20.24 -7.84 -2.39
CA GLU A 52 21.46 -8.63 -2.46
C GLU A 52 21.17 -10.15 -2.44
N ALA A 53 20.22 -10.59 -1.62
CA ALA A 53 19.79 -11.99 -1.54
C ALA A 53 19.17 -12.52 -2.85
N MET A 54 18.69 -11.64 -3.74
CA MET A 54 18.26 -11.97 -5.09
C MET A 54 19.43 -12.09 -6.08
N GLY A 55 20.64 -11.79 -5.66
CA GLY A 55 21.83 -11.74 -6.52
C GLY A 55 21.89 -10.50 -7.41
N LEU A 56 21.11 -9.46 -7.09
CA LEU A 56 21.08 -8.19 -7.79
C LEU A 56 21.98 -7.15 -7.10
N SER A 57 22.55 -6.26 -7.91
CA SER A 57 23.22 -5.08 -7.44
C SER A 57 22.30 -3.85 -7.51
N LEU A 58 22.63 -2.82 -6.75
CA LEU A 58 21.90 -1.55 -6.80
C LEU A 58 21.97 -0.88 -8.19
N GLY A 59 23.00 -1.19 -8.98
CA GLY A 59 23.15 -0.72 -10.36
C GLY A 59 22.18 -1.38 -11.35
N ASP A 60 21.64 -2.53 -11.01
CA ASP A 60 20.67 -3.26 -11.84
C ASP A 60 19.25 -2.70 -11.73
N ILE A 61 18.95 -1.95 -10.62
CA ILE A 61 17.64 -1.36 -10.41
C ILE A 61 17.43 -0.19 -11.38
N ASN A 62 16.44 -0.30 -12.24
CA ASN A 62 16.09 0.73 -13.23
C ASN A 62 14.93 1.60 -12.80
N TYR A 63 13.98 1.02 -12.04
CA TYR A 63 12.81 1.74 -11.58
C TYR A 63 12.51 1.42 -10.12
N VAL A 64 12.12 2.46 -9.38
CA VAL A 64 11.59 2.38 -8.00
C VAL A 64 10.18 2.93 -8.02
N ILE A 65 9.20 2.09 -7.68
CA ILE A 65 7.80 2.32 -8.02
C ILE A 65 6.93 2.09 -6.77
N PRO A 66 6.36 3.13 -6.15
CA PRO A 66 5.36 2.93 -5.11
C PRO A 66 3.97 2.68 -5.69
N THR A 67 3.11 2.02 -4.93
CA THR A 67 1.66 2.10 -5.15
C THR A 67 1.14 3.47 -4.72
N HIS A 68 1.63 3.99 -3.62
CA HIS A 68 1.35 5.33 -3.12
C HIS A 68 2.46 5.78 -2.14
N ILE A 69 2.39 7.02 -1.62
CA ILE A 69 3.49 7.58 -0.86
C ILE A 69 3.26 7.63 0.67
N HIS A 70 2.45 6.76 1.27
CA HIS A 70 2.50 6.64 2.72
C HIS A 70 3.88 6.17 3.18
N LEU A 71 4.27 6.49 4.41
CA LEU A 71 5.64 6.27 4.88
C LEU A 71 6.07 4.81 4.89
N ASP A 72 5.15 3.91 5.16
CA ASP A 72 5.36 2.47 5.16
C ASP A 72 5.46 1.85 3.77
N HIS A 73 5.07 2.58 2.71
CA HIS A 73 5.22 2.17 1.32
C HIS A 73 6.43 2.82 0.64
N PHE A 74 6.62 4.12 0.80
CA PHE A 74 7.64 4.87 0.06
C PHE A 74 8.54 5.76 0.93
N GLY A 75 8.49 5.64 2.26
CA GLY A 75 9.36 6.38 3.17
C GLY A 75 10.85 6.16 2.89
N GLY A 76 11.22 4.94 2.47
CA GLY A 76 12.57 4.56 2.04
C GLY A 76 12.93 4.99 0.62
N GLY A 77 11.98 5.48 -0.20
CA GLY A 77 12.16 5.75 -1.62
C GLY A 77 13.35 6.65 -1.94
N GLY A 78 13.45 7.81 -1.31
CA GLY A 78 14.57 8.71 -1.52
C GLY A 78 15.92 8.12 -1.07
N HIS A 79 15.91 7.32 -0.01
CA HIS A 79 17.13 6.65 0.49
C HIS A 79 17.65 5.61 -0.50
N ILE A 80 16.78 4.76 -1.06
CA ILE A 80 17.19 3.77 -2.06
C ILE A 80 17.58 4.44 -3.37
N MET A 81 16.91 5.51 -3.75
CA MET A 81 17.25 6.30 -4.94
C MET A 81 18.61 6.96 -4.85
N ASP A 82 19.07 7.36 -3.67
CA ASP A 82 20.44 7.86 -3.46
C ASP A 82 21.51 6.79 -3.79
N LEU A 83 21.18 5.53 -3.60
CA LEU A 83 22.07 4.40 -3.83
C LEU A 83 21.97 3.84 -5.25
N CYS A 84 20.76 3.79 -5.82
CA CYS A 84 20.50 3.30 -7.17
C CYS A 84 20.69 4.42 -8.21
N GLN A 85 21.94 4.76 -8.54
CA GLN A 85 22.28 5.94 -9.35
C GLN A 85 21.60 6.00 -10.73
N ASN A 86 21.30 4.84 -11.34
CA ASN A 86 20.68 4.72 -12.65
C ASN A 86 19.17 4.66 -12.62
N ALA A 87 18.55 4.49 -11.44
CA ALA A 87 17.13 4.31 -11.31
C ALA A 87 16.35 5.62 -11.49
N LYS A 88 15.10 5.49 -11.94
CA LYS A 88 14.08 6.53 -11.89
C LYS A 88 12.94 6.09 -10.98
N ALA A 89 12.39 7.02 -10.21
CA ALA A 89 11.18 6.77 -9.46
C ALA A 89 9.95 7.10 -10.32
N VAL A 90 8.97 6.19 -10.36
CA VAL A 90 7.74 6.36 -11.15
C VAL A 90 6.59 6.53 -10.18
N VAL A 91 5.98 7.71 -10.14
CA VAL A 91 5.03 8.10 -9.11
C VAL A 91 3.76 8.70 -9.70
N HIS A 92 2.67 8.66 -8.94
CA HIS A 92 1.44 9.36 -9.29
C HIS A 92 1.68 10.89 -9.43
N PRO A 93 1.04 11.60 -10.39
CA PRO A 93 1.20 13.06 -10.55
C PRO A 93 1.00 13.86 -9.26
N LYS A 94 0.00 13.49 -8.44
CA LYS A 94 -0.26 14.13 -7.15
C LYS A 94 0.82 13.88 -6.08
N ALA A 95 1.64 12.85 -6.26
CA ALA A 95 2.76 12.54 -5.35
C ALA A 95 4.05 13.30 -5.73
N TYR A 96 4.16 13.75 -6.98
CA TYR A 96 5.40 14.28 -7.57
C TYR A 96 6.06 15.37 -6.71
N THR A 97 5.32 16.40 -6.34
CA THR A 97 5.85 17.50 -5.52
C THR A 97 6.16 17.08 -4.08
N HIS A 98 5.44 16.10 -3.55
CA HIS A 98 5.69 15.58 -2.20
C HIS A 98 6.99 14.80 -2.12
N VAL A 99 7.33 14.03 -3.16
CA VAL A 99 8.59 13.24 -3.18
C VAL A 99 9.80 14.07 -3.61
N SER A 100 9.61 15.18 -4.34
CA SER A 100 10.70 16.11 -4.67
C SER A 100 10.98 17.12 -3.57
N ALA A 101 9.99 17.44 -2.72
CA ALA A 101 10.08 18.36 -1.58
C ALA A 101 9.36 17.77 -0.36
N VAL A 102 10.07 16.97 0.43
CA VAL A 102 9.49 16.06 1.43
C VAL A 102 8.96 16.71 2.70
N GLU A 103 9.25 17.99 2.96
CA GLU A 103 8.94 18.65 4.23
C GLU A 103 7.44 18.58 4.56
N ARG A 104 6.59 18.98 3.61
CA ARG A 104 5.13 18.96 3.79
C ARG A 104 4.58 17.53 3.93
N TRP A 105 5.14 16.60 3.19
CA TRP A 105 4.79 15.18 3.33
C TRP A 105 5.15 14.65 4.72
N TRP A 106 6.36 14.95 5.17
CA TRP A 106 6.84 14.55 6.49
C TRP A 106 6.00 15.16 7.63
N GLU A 107 5.73 16.47 7.58
CA GLU A 107 4.89 17.17 8.57
C GLU A 107 3.49 16.57 8.63
N GLY A 108 2.82 16.40 7.48
CA GLY A 108 1.50 15.79 7.43
C GLY A 108 1.48 14.33 7.93
N SER A 109 2.54 13.57 7.69
CA SER A 109 2.68 12.21 8.23
C SER A 109 2.85 12.21 9.75
N ARG A 110 3.62 13.15 10.30
CA ARG A 110 3.78 13.31 11.76
C ARG A 110 2.49 13.73 12.43
N ASP A 111 1.74 14.64 11.84
CA ASP A 111 0.46 15.10 12.38
C ASP A 111 -0.56 13.96 12.44
N PHE A 112 -0.53 13.05 11.46
CA PHE A 112 -1.45 11.92 11.39
C PHE A 112 -1.00 10.72 12.22
N LEU A 113 0.27 10.31 12.11
CA LEU A 113 0.81 9.09 12.72
C LEU A 113 1.44 9.31 14.11
N GLY A 114 1.67 10.57 14.50
CA GLY A 114 2.34 10.89 15.77
C GLY A 114 3.73 10.23 15.87
N GLY A 115 3.99 9.54 16.98
CA GLY A 115 5.26 8.87 17.24
C GLY A 115 5.58 7.74 16.26
N ILE A 116 4.60 7.18 15.55
CA ILE A 116 4.83 6.14 14.54
C ILE A 116 5.61 6.69 13.34
N ALA A 117 5.36 7.95 12.96
CA ALA A 117 6.13 8.59 11.90
C ALA A 117 7.64 8.61 12.20
N GLU A 118 8.02 8.92 13.44
CA GLU A 118 9.44 8.91 13.88
C GLU A 118 10.04 7.49 13.82
N LEU A 119 9.23 6.46 14.12
CA LEU A 119 9.67 5.07 14.01
C LEU A 119 9.89 4.64 12.54
N TYR A 120 9.11 5.18 11.62
CA TYR A 120 9.29 4.93 10.18
C TYR A 120 10.47 5.72 9.60
N GLY A 121 10.79 6.86 10.19
CA GLY A 121 11.90 7.71 9.80
C GLY A 121 11.54 8.70 8.69
N LYS A 122 12.28 9.82 8.67
CA LYS A 122 12.05 10.90 7.71
C LYS A 122 12.43 10.48 6.29
N PRO A 123 11.55 10.66 5.28
CA PRO A 123 11.89 10.42 3.88
C PRO A 123 12.95 11.42 3.38
N ARG A 124 13.63 11.05 2.29
CA ARG A 124 14.57 11.93 1.57
C ARG A 124 13.96 12.40 0.24
N PRO A 125 14.26 13.62 -0.20
CA PRO A 125 13.79 14.13 -1.48
C PRO A 125 14.43 13.38 -2.65
N ILE A 126 13.68 13.25 -3.74
CA ILE A 126 14.15 12.70 -5.01
C ILE A 126 14.25 13.84 -6.02
N SER A 127 15.41 13.97 -6.71
CA SER A 127 15.58 14.98 -7.76
C SER A 127 14.51 14.83 -8.85
N GLU A 128 13.89 15.92 -9.27
CA GLU A 128 12.87 15.93 -10.33
C GLU A 128 13.37 15.32 -11.65
N SER A 129 14.65 15.45 -11.96
CA SER A 129 15.26 14.81 -13.14
C SER A 129 15.23 13.29 -13.11
N ARG A 130 14.98 12.70 -11.94
CA ARG A 130 14.88 11.26 -11.71
C ARG A 130 13.45 10.80 -11.42
N LEU A 131 12.45 11.69 -11.55
CA LEU A 131 11.05 11.39 -11.38
C LEU A 131 10.36 11.20 -12.74
N ILE A 132 9.48 10.23 -12.80
CA ILE A 132 8.53 10.01 -13.88
C ILE A 132 7.13 10.13 -13.29
N SER A 133 6.30 10.99 -13.89
CA SER A 133 4.89 11.09 -13.53
C SER A 133 4.09 10.07 -14.33
N ALA A 134 3.36 9.19 -13.65
CA ALA A 134 2.52 8.16 -14.26
C ALA A 134 1.04 8.56 -14.18
N ASP A 135 0.51 9.06 -15.28
CA ASP A 135 -0.92 9.30 -15.42
C ASP A 135 -1.70 7.99 -15.51
N ASP A 136 -3.03 8.05 -15.35
CA ASP A 136 -3.88 6.86 -15.51
C ASP A 136 -3.74 6.27 -16.91
N GLY A 137 -3.47 4.97 -16.99
CA GLY A 137 -3.16 4.27 -18.25
C GLY A 137 -1.70 4.41 -18.72
N TYR A 138 -0.81 5.10 -17.97
CA TYR A 138 0.61 5.15 -18.31
C TYR A 138 1.21 3.74 -18.36
N THR A 139 2.01 3.47 -19.40
CA THR A 139 2.67 2.18 -19.56
C THR A 139 4.19 2.35 -19.49
N LEU A 140 4.82 1.61 -18.59
CA LEU A 140 6.26 1.55 -18.37
C LEU A 140 6.82 0.27 -18.98
N SER A 141 7.65 0.38 -20.01
CA SER A 141 8.32 -0.79 -20.61
C SER A 141 9.47 -1.27 -19.74
N LEU A 142 9.50 -2.58 -19.47
CA LEU A 142 10.61 -3.27 -18.79
C LEU A 142 11.49 -4.06 -19.77
N GLY A 143 11.16 -4.07 -21.04
CA GLY A 143 11.81 -4.82 -22.12
C GLY A 143 10.80 -5.72 -22.81
N GLN A 144 10.74 -6.99 -22.46
CA GLN A 144 9.78 -7.96 -23.00
C GLN A 144 8.38 -7.77 -22.41
N SER A 145 8.30 -7.15 -21.22
CA SER A 145 7.07 -6.91 -20.47
C SER A 145 6.85 -5.43 -20.16
N SER A 146 5.73 -5.11 -19.57
CA SER A 146 5.39 -3.75 -19.15
C SER A 146 4.53 -3.72 -17.90
N LEU A 147 4.61 -2.60 -17.16
CA LEU A 147 3.71 -2.22 -16.09
C LEU A 147 2.77 -1.12 -16.58
N SER A 148 1.48 -1.26 -16.31
CA SER A 148 0.50 -0.21 -16.61
C SER A 148 -0.07 0.38 -15.30
N ALA A 149 -0.16 1.70 -15.24
CA ALA A 149 -0.73 2.42 -14.11
C ALA A 149 -2.25 2.44 -14.20
N LEU A 150 -2.94 1.91 -13.20
CA LEU A 150 -4.37 2.09 -12.97
C LEU A 150 -4.53 2.98 -11.74
N HIS A 151 -5.02 4.21 -11.90
CA HIS A 151 -5.28 5.07 -10.75
C HIS A 151 -6.44 4.49 -9.93
N THR A 152 -6.17 4.21 -8.66
CA THR A 152 -7.13 3.61 -7.71
C THR A 152 -7.25 4.46 -6.45
N PRO A 153 -7.76 5.71 -6.58
CA PRO A 153 -7.97 6.57 -5.43
C PRO A 153 -9.04 5.99 -4.49
N GLY A 154 -9.04 6.46 -3.27
CA GLY A 154 -9.96 6.04 -2.21
C GLY A 154 -9.23 5.96 -0.89
N HIS A 155 -8.28 5.02 -0.77
CA HIS A 155 -7.32 4.97 0.33
C HIS A 155 -6.44 6.25 0.36
N ALA A 156 -5.85 6.59 -0.77
CA ALA A 156 -5.07 7.82 -0.94
C ALA A 156 -5.35 8.45 -2.32
N PRO A 157 -5.30 9.79 -2.44
CA PRO A 157 -5.58 10.49 -3.71
C PRO A 157 -4.49 10.28 -4.78
N HIS A 158 -3.35 9.71 -4.38
CA HIS A 158 -2.18 9.42 -5.21
C HIS A 158 -1.90 7.92 -5.31
N HIS A 159 -2.94 7.07 -5.18
CA HIS A 159 -2.78 5.63 -5.24
C HIS A 159 -2.83 5.12 -6.69
N ILE A 160 -1.89 4.24 -7.03
CA ILE A 160 -1.81 3.49 -8.28
C ILE A 160 -1.81 2.00 -7.96
N THR A 161 -2.69 1.25 -8.60
CA THR A 161 -2.53 -0.19 -8.76
C THR A 161 -1.71 -0.43 -10.03
N TRP A 162 -0.61 -1.17 -9.91
CA TRP A 162 0.25 -1.48 -11.05
C TRP A 162 -0.14 -2.83 -11.66
N ILE A 163 -0.48 -2.82 -12.95
CA ILE A 163 -0.92 -4.00 -13.69
C ILE A 163 0.26 -4.58 -14.47
N TYR A 164 0.53 -5.86 -14.27
CA TYR A 164 1.57 -6.63 -14.93
C TYR A 164 0.96 -7.90 -15.55
N GLY A 165 0.64 -7.85 -16.83
CA GLY A 165 -0.10 -8.94 -17.49
C GLY A 165 -1.47 -9.18 -16.82
N ASP A 166 -1.65 -10.37 -16.27
CA ASP A 166 -2.85 -10.77 -15.50
C ASP A 166 -2.64 -10.70 -13.97
N GLU A 167 -1.68 -9.91 -13.52
CA GLU A 167 -1.35 -9.68 -12.12
C GLU A 167 -1.47 -8.20 -11.75
N ALA A 168 -1.87 -7.88 -10.52
CA ALA A 168 -2.00 -6.51 -10.04
C ALA A 168 -1.29 -6.31 -8.69
N PHE A 169 -0.44 -5.30 -8.59
CA PHE A 169 0.16 -4.83 -7.33
C PHE A 169 -0.79 -3.79 -6.73
N VAL A 170 -1.60 -4.21 -5.78
CA VAL A 170 -2.79 -3.49 -5.34
C VAL A 170 -2.54 -2.50 -4.20
N GLY A 171 -1.35 -2.54 -3.58
CA GLY A 171 -1.10 -1.71 -2.40
C GLY A 171 -2.21 -1.83 -1.38
N ASP A 172 -2.78 -0.68 -1.01
CA ASP A 172 -3.87 -0.55 -0.03
C ASP A 172 -5.25 -0.34 -0.65
N SER A 173 -5.35 -0.27 -1.99
CA SER A 173 -6.64 -0.09 -2.66
C SER A 173 -7.60 -1.27 -2.47
N ALA A 174 -7.05 -2.46 -2.19
CA ALA A 174 -7.78 -3.68 -1.87
C ALA A 174 -7.73 -4.04 -0.36
N GLY A 175 -7.35 -3.09 0.50
CA GLY A 175 -7.21 -3.29 1.95
C GLY A 175 -5.96 -4.09 2.35
N LEU A 176 -5.96 -4.61 3.58
CA LEU A 176 -4.90 -5.43 4.15
C LEU A 176 -5.30 -6.90 4.07
N TRP A 177 -4.41 -7.74 3.51
CA TRP A 177 -4.67 -9.16 3.31
C TRP A 177 -4.24 -10.01 4.50
N TYR A 178 -5.20 -10.68 5.13
CA TYR A 178 -4.96 -11.63 6.23
C TYR A 178 -5.14 -13.07 5.73
N SER A 179 -4.05 -13.69 5.30
CA SER A 179 -4.06 -15.03 4.69
C SER A 179 -4.58 -16.12 5.63
N ASN A 180 -4.36 -15.99 6.95
CA ASN A 180 -4.86 -16.92 7.96
C ASN A 180 -6.38 -16.87 8.14
N LEU A 181 -7.02 -15.75 7.81
CA LEU A 181 -8.48 -15.56 7.85
C LEU A 181 -9.13 -15.62 6.47
N ASN A 182 -8.32 -15.67 5.42
CA ASN A 182 -8.76 -15.59 4.04
C ASN A 182 -9.64 -14.36 3.76
N VAL A 183 -9.27 -13.20 4.30
CA VAL A 183 -10.04 -11.95 4.18
C VAL A 183 -9.14 -10.73 4.02
N SER A 184 -9.61 -9.72 3.31
CA SER A 184 -8.99 -8.38 3.26
C SER A 184 -9.88 -7.38 3.96
N PHE A 185 -9.28 -6.56 4.83
CA PHE A 185 -9.99 -5.49 5.55
C PHE A 185 -9.63 -4.12 4.99
N PRO A 186 -10.59 -3.17 4.99
CA PRO A 186 -10.30 -1.82 4.55
C PRO A 186 -9.27 -1.13 5.45
N VAL A 187 -8.35 -0.40 4.85
CA VAL A 187 -7.46 0.55 5.51
C VAL A 187 -7.79 1.96 5.01
N THR A 188 -8.26 2.81 5.92
CA THR A 188 -8.87 4.09 5.54
C THR A 188 -8.31 5.24 6.36
N PRO A 189 -7.25 5.91 5.86
CA PRO A 189 -6.66 7.06 6.53
C PRO A 189 -7.59 8.29 6.50
N GLY A 190 -7.20 9.38 7.19
CA GLY A 190 -8.05 10.55 7.39
C GLY A 190 -8.62 11.23 6.15
N TYR A 191 -8.00 11.08 4.98
CA TYR A 191 -8.48 11.60 3.69
C TYR A 191 -9.22 10.56 2.84
N TYR A 192 -9.60 9.43 3.43
CA TYR A 192 -10.33 8.36 2.75
C TYR A 192 -11.58 8.86 2.02
N ARG A 193 -11.84 8.26 0.86
CA ARG A 193 -13.02 8.50 0.02
C ARG A 193 -13.65 7.15 -0.33
N HIS A 194 -14.74 6.82 0.34
CA HIS A 194 -15.42 5.53 0.17
C HIS A 194 -15.97 5.33 -1.25
N ASP A 195 -16.58 6.35 -1.81
CA ASP A 195 -17.07 6.36 -3.18
C ASP A 195 -15.98 6.01 -4.19
N LEU A 196 -14.82 6.67 -4.08
CA LEU A 196 -13.67 6.41 -4.97
C LEU A 196 -13.02 5.03 -4.69
N ALA A 197 -13.08 4.54 -3.45
CA ALA A 197 -12.56 3.21 -3.14
C ALA A 197 -13.38 2.11 -3.81
N LEU A 198 -14.72 2.21 -3.76
CA LEU A 198 -15.60 1.27 -4.46
C LEU A 198 -15.43 1.34 -5.98
N ASP A 199 -15.36 2.55 -6.56
CA ASP A 199 -15.08 2.74 -7.99
C ASP A 199 -13.73 2.10 -8.39
N SER A 200 -12.72 2.23 -7.53
CA SER A 200 -11.38 1.63 -7.76
C SER A 200 -11.44 0.10 -7.72
N ILE A 201 -12.19 -0.48 -6.79
CA ILE A 201 -12.40 -1.93 -6.73
C ILE A 201 -13.14 -2.41 -7.99
N ASP A 202 -14.18 -1.70 -8.43
CA ASP A 202 -14.94 -2.04 -9.64
C ASP A 202 -14.07 -1.95 -10.90
N ARG A 203 -13.17 -0.95 -10.98
CA ARG A 203 -12.18 -0.86 -12.07
C ARG A 203 -11.24 -2.06 -12.09
N MET A 204 -10.71 -2.48 -10.92
CA MET A 204 -9.87 -3.68 -10.83
C MET A 204 -10.64 -4.95 -11.18
N SER A 205 -11.90 -5.06 -10.74
CA SER A 205 -12.79 -6.21 -11.02
C SER A 205 -13.15 -6.35 -12.50
N SER A 206 -13.04 -5.27 -13.28
CA SER A 206 -13.27 -5.32 -14.74
C SER A 206 -12.10 -5.92 -15.52
N LEU A 207 -10.96 -6.20 -14.87
CA LEU A 207 -9.79 -6.79 -15.47
C LEU A 207 -9.77 -8.31 -15.23
N ASP A 208 -9.21 -9.07 -16.18
CA ASP A 208 -9.02 -10.53 -16.05
C ASP A 208 -7.73 -10.82 -15.26
N LEU A 209 -7.82 -10.63 -13.93
CA LEU A 209 -6.69 -10.79 -13.02
C LEU A 209 -6.65 -12.19 -12.44
N LYS A 210 -5.47 -12.79 -12.40
CA LYS A 210 -5.20 -14.07 -11.71
C LYS A 210 -4.64 -13.89 -10.32
N PHE A 211 -3.82 -12.86 -10.12
CA PHE A 211 -3.19 -12.59 -8.83
C PHE A 211 -3.30 -11.14 -8.42
N LEU A 212 -3.49 -10.93 -7.12
CA LEU A 212 -3.37 -9.65 -6.43
C LEU A 212 -2.14 -9.72 -5.53
N HIS A 213 -1.22 -8.78 -5.69
CA HIS A 213 -0.01 -8.63 -4.87
C HIS A 213 -0.24 -7.51 -3.87
N TYR A 214 -0.47 -7.88 -2.62
CA TYR A 214 -0.67 -6.95 -1.52
C TYR A 214 0.67 -6.51 -0.93
N THR A 215 0.80 -5.26 -0.60
CA THR A 215 1.89 -4.77 0.26
C THR A 215 1.72 -5.35 1.66
N HIS A 216 0.49 -5.44 2.15
CA HIS A 216 0.08 -6.04 3.42
C HIS A 216 -0.91 -7.22 3.21
N PHE A 217 -0.61 -8.49 2.94
CA PHE A 217 0.68 -9.13 2.84
C PHE A 217 0.65 -10.24 1.80
N GLY A 218 1.55 -10.08 0.81
CA GLY A 218 1.89 -11.12 -0.14
C GLY A 218 0.89 -11.33 -1.29
N PRO A 219 1.16 -12.30 -2.16
CA PRO A 219 0.28 -12.62 -3.29
C PRO A 219 -0.96 -13.41 -2.83
N ARG A 220 -2.08 -13.15 -3.52
CA ARG A 220 -3.37 -13.81 -3.35
C ARG A 220 -3.95 -14.12 -4.73
N LEU A 221 -4.65 -15.26 -4.87
CA LEU A 221 -5.49 -15.52 -6.04
C LEU A 221 -6.59 -14.44 -6.15
N ALA A 222 -6.80 -13.92 -7.36
CA ALA A 222 -7.77 -12.86 -7.60
C ALA A 222 -9.22 -13.37 -7.66
N GLU A 223 -9.42 -14.68 -7.92
CA GLU A 223 -10.75 -15.28 -8.01
C GLU A 223 -11.57 -15.03 -6.74
N GLY A 224 -12.69 -14.31 -6.87
CA GLY A 224 -13.58 -13.93 -5.77
C GLY A 224 -12.98 -12.95 -4.74
N ALA A 225 -11.69 -12.56 -4.91
CA ALA A 225 -11.01 -11.71 -3.95
C ALA A 225 -11.54 -10.28 -3.94
N LEU A 226 -11.76 -9.69 -5.12
CA LEU A 226 -12.24 -8.31 -5.22
C LEU A 226 -13.72 -8.18 -4.81
N ASP A 227 -14.55 -9.20 -5.06
CA ASP A 227 -15.93 -9.24 -4.56
C ASP A 227 -15.95 -9.29 -3.03
N GLN A 228 -15.05 -10.08 -2.43
CA GLN A 228 -14.90 -10.11 -0.97
C GLN A 228 -14.43 -8.76 -0.43
N VAL A 229 -13.42 -8.14 -1.05
CA VAL A 229 -12.94 -6.81 -0.67
C VAL A 229 -14.09 -5.80 -0.70
N LYS A 230 -14.86 -5.77 -1.79
CA LYS A 230 -16.01 -4.86 -1.92
C LYS A 230 -17.02 -5.07 -0.80
N SER A 231 -17.40 -6.33 -0.55
CA SER A 231 -18.34 -6.70 0.52
C SER A 231 -17.84 -6.28 1.90
N GLU A 232 -16.53 -6.39 2.18
CA GLU A 232 -15.97 -5.93 3.45
C GLU A 232 -15.97 -4.40 3.57
N PHE A 233 -15.63 -3.68 2.50
CA PHE A 233 -15.69 -2.21 2.50
C PHE A 233 -17.11 -1.70 2.73
N GLU A 234 -18.10 -2.32 2.09
CA GLU A 234 -19.52 -1.98 2.27
C GLU A 234 -20.01 -2.32 3.68
N PHE A 235 -19.63 -3.50 4.21
CA PHE A 235 -19.97 -3.92 5.56
C PHE A 235 -19.38 -2.98 6.63
N TRP A 236 -18.11 -2.64 6.52
CA TRP A 236 -17.46 -1.70 7.45
C TRP A 236 -18.12 -0.33 7.40
N MET A 237 -18.36 0.20 6.19
CA MET A 237 -19.02 1.51 6.04
C MET A 237 -20.45 1.49 6.57
N GLY A 238 -21.20 0.42 6.38
CA GLY A 238 -22.54 0.25 6.95
C GLY A 238 -22.51 0.29 8.48
N THR A 239 -21.60 -0.48 9.10
CA THR A 239 -21.43 -0.51 10.56
C THR A 239 -21.01 0.86 11.12
N VAL A 240 -20.06 1.52 10.45
CA VAL A 240 -19.60 2.87 10.85
C VAL A 240 -20.73 3.89 10.70
N THR A 241 -21.53 3.81 9.65
CA THR A 241 -22.68 4.71 9.45
C THR A 241 -23.72 4.55 10.56
N GLU A 242 -24.07 3.30 10.91
CA GLU A 242 -24.98 3.05 12.02
C GLU A 242 -24.42 3.55 13.36
N GLY A 243 -23.11 3.37 13.59
CA GLY A 243 -22.45 3.89 14.79
C GLY A 243 -22.46 5.43 14.84
N TYR A 244 -22.19 6.06 13.69
CA TYR A 244 -22.25 7.52 13.56
C TYR A 244 -23.64 8.10 13.88
N GLU A 245 -24.71 7.49 13.33
CA GLU A 245 -26.09 7.88 13.59
C GLU A 245 -26.49 7.72 15.08
N LYS A 246 -25.90 6.73 15.77
CA LYS A 246 -26.11 6.45 17.20
C LYS A 246 -25.16 7.24 18.11
N ALA A 247 -24.30 8.08 17.55
CA ALA A 247 -23.25 8.84 18.24
C ALA A 247 -22.31 7.96 19.10
N LEU A 248 -21.99 6.75 18.62
CA LEU A 248 -21.02 5.86 19.26
C LEU A 248 -19.58 6.38 19.09
N SER A 249 -18.70 6.02 20.02
CA SER A 249 -17.27 6.27 19.88
C SER A 249 -16.65 5.35 18.84
N SER A 250 -15.47 5.70 18.36
CA SER A 250 -14.72 4.87 17.39
C SER A 250 -14.38 3.50 17.97
N GLU A 251 -14.06 3.42 19.27
CA GLU A 251 -13.76 2.19 19.98
C GLU A 251 -15.00 1.28 20.06
N GLU A 252 -16.18 1.84 20.37
CA GLU A 252 -17.44 1.07 20.40
C GLU A 252 -17.77 0.51 19.01
N ILE A 253 -17.51 1.26 17.94
CA ILE A 253 -17.71 0.80 16.57
C ILE A 253 -16.73 -0.34 16.22
N VAL A 254 -15.44 -0.22 16.63
CA VAL A 254 -14.46 -1.29 16.45
C VAL A 254 -14.87 -2.57 17.17
N GLU A 255 -15.40 -2.48 18.40
CA GLU A 255 -15.92 -3.63 19.14
C GLU A 255 -17.09 -4.32 18.43
N ILE A 256 -17.98 -3.52 17.82
CA ILE A 256 -19.09 -4.07 17.01
C ILE A 256 -18.55 -4.81 15.78
N LEU A 257 -17.57 -4.23 15.07
CA LEU A 257 -16.93 -4.88 13.91
C LEU A 257 -16.29 -6.20 14.32
N PHE A 258 -15.57 -6.24 15.45
CA PHE A 258 -14.93 -7.45 15.98
C PHE A 258 -15.95 -8.51 16.40
N GLY A 259 -17.03 -8.11 17.04
CA GLY A 259 -18.11 -9.02 17.42
C GLY A 259 -18.86 -9.62 16.23
N ALA A 260 -18.92 -8.90 15.10
CA ALA A 260 -19.60 -9.35 13.89
C ALA A 260 -18.73 -10.25 12.98
N ARG A 261 -17.42 -10.27 13.16
CA ARG A 261 -16.46 -11.07 12.37
C ARG A 261 -15.59 -11.91 13.30
N SER A 262 -16.00 -13.17 13.55
CA SER A 262 -15.17 -14.10 14.30
C SER A 262 -13.81 -14.29 13.60
N GLY A 263 -12.74 -14.09 14.34
CA GLY A 263 -11.38 -14.19 13.83
C GLY A 263 -10.67 -12.85 13.63
N LEU A 264 -11.35 -11.70 13.57
CA LEU A 264 -10.71 -10.39 13.67
C LEU A 264 -9.93 -10.23 14.97
N GLU A 265 -10.44 -10.78 16.07
CA GLU A 265 -9.75 -10.86 17.36
C GLU A 265 -8.48 -11.73 17.31
N GLN A 266 -8.39 -12.64 16.33
CA GLN A 266 -7.27 -13.56 16.11
C GLN A 266 -6.29 -13.05 15.04
N THR A 267 -6.54 -11.88 14.44
CA THR A 267 -5.51 -11.22 13.65
C THR A 267 -4.37 -10.97 14.61
N ASP A 268 -3.29 -11.68 14.39
CA ASP A 268 -2.17 -11.87 15.29
C ASP A 268 -1.78 -10.56 15.99
N MET A 269 -2.19 -10.44 17.26
CA MET A 269 -1.91 -9.31 18.15
C MET A 269 -0.40 -9.16 18.44
N SER A 270 0.44 -10.06 17.90
CA SER A 270 1.89 -9.92 17.98
C SER A 270 2.42 -8.65 17.29
N HIS A 271 1.60 -8.03 16.44
CA HIS A 271 1.87 -6.73 15.83
C HIS A 271 1.19 -5.57 16.56
N GLY A 272 0.87 -5.74 17.79
CA GLY A 272 0.06 -5.05 18.78
C GLY A 272 -0.20 -3.54 18.64
N ILE A 273 0.75 -2.73 18.23
CA ILE A 273 0.54 -1.28 18.05
C ILE A 273 -0.13 -0.99 16.69
N HIS A 274 0.13 -1.82 15.67
CA HIS A 274 -0.33 -1.53 14.32
C HIS A 274 -1.78 -1.98 14.06
N GLN A 275 -2.23 -3.11 14.60
CA GLN A 275 -3.56 -3.65 14.28
C GLN A 275 -4.70 -2.87 14.95
N THR A 276 -4.60 -2.62 16.24
CA THR A 276 -5.62 -1.80 16.92
C THR A 276 -5.61 -0.37 16.40
N ALA A 277 -4.43 0.22 16.20
CA ALA A 277 -4.30 1.53 15.59
C ALA A 277 -4.82 1.56 14.14
N THR A 278 -4.63 0.50 13.36
CA THR A 278 -5.11 0.41 11.98
C THR A 278 -6.64 0.27 11.92
N HIS A 279 -7.25 -0.57 12.74
CA HIS A 279 -8.72 -0.72 12.79
C HIS A 279 -9.39 0.55 13.31
N LEU A 280 -8.89 1.10 14.41
CA LEU A 280 -9.37 2.36 14.95
C LEU A 280 -9.16 3.51 13.95
N GLY A 281 -7.97 3.58 13.34
CA GLY A 281 -7.67 4.55 12.30
C GLY A 281 -8.57 4.41 11.07
N SER A 282 -8.94 3.18 10.72
CA SER A 282 -9.86 2.92 9.60
C SER A 282 -11.28 3.37 9.93
N VAL A 283 -11.78 3.10 11.14
CA VAL A 283 -13.08 3.61 11.60
C VAL A 283 -13.08 5.14 11.61
N GLU A 284 -12.03 5.79 12.15
CA GLU A 284 -11.91 7.25 12.13
C GLU A 284 -11.85 7.84 10.72
N GLY A 285 -11.16 7.19 9.79
CA GLY A 285 -11.12 7.61 8.39
C GLY A 285 -12.50 7.58 7.73
N MET A 286 -13.29 6.53 8.01
CA MET A 286 -14.68 6.41 7.55
C MET A 286 -15.60 7.44 8.19
N LEU A 287 -15.50 7.65 9.51
CA LEU A 287 -16.24 8.69 10.23
C LEU A 287 -15.92 10.08 9.69
N ASN A 288 -14.65 10.37 9.41
CA ASN A 288 -14.25 11.63 8.81
C ASN A 288 -14.80 11.82 7.40
N TRP A 289 -14.94 10.74 6.63
CA TRP A 289 -15.60 10.80 5.32
C TRP A 289 -17.10 11.14 5.47
N LEU A 290 -17.83 10.50 6.41
CA LEU A 290 -19.24 10.80 6.69
C LEU A 290 -19.43 12.26 7.12
N ARG A 291 -18.64 12.74 8.07
CA ARG A 291 -18.67 14.14 8.55
C ARG A 291 -18.46 15.16 7.42
N ARG A 292 -17.57 14.85 6.45
CA ARG A 292 -17.34 15.71 5.28
C ARG A 292 -18.48 15.67 4.25
N LYS A 293 -19.25 14.58 4.22
CA LYS A 293 -20.40 14.45 3.32
C LYS A 293 -21.61 15.22 3.82
N ASP A 294 -21.73 15.36 5.15
CA ASP A 294 -22.83 16.06 5.81
C ASP A 294 -22.58 17.58 5.98
N ALA A 295 -21.33 18.05 5.73
CA ALA A 295 -20.92 19.45 5.82
C ALA A 295 -21.08 20.21 4.50
#